data_e491688affea43396a4535c99b0b7086
#
_entry.id   e491688affea43396a4535c99b0b7086
#
_cell.length_a   1.000
_cell.length_b   1.000
_cell.length_c   1.000
_cell.angle_alpha   90.00
_cell.angle_beta   90.00
_cell.angle_gamma   90.00
#
_symmetry.space_group_name_H-M   'P 1'
#
loop_
_entity.id
_entity.type
_entity.pdbx_description
1 polymer ?
#
loop_
_entity_poly.entity_id
_entity_poly.type
_entity_poly.pdbx_seq_one_letter_code
_entity_poly.pdbx_strand_id
1 'polypeptide(L)'
;MPSPGQGWTERMLFDTIAAVVPGARAVLRRLVDVGGTASYEEVQDHFAVYPETPIDPRRIGGTLTSIGAVRRRVGPDNRSNLLGRDDRRRIYWIEPALLEGLKRAFGLAEARPDLCQEPGDS
;
A
#
# COMPACT_ATOMS: atom_id res chain seq x y z
N MET A 1 -12.27 -7.95 16.26
CA MET A 1 -11.31 -7.77 15.17
C MET A 1 -10.45 -6.53 15.40
N PRO A 2 -9.15 -6.61 15.18
CA PRO A 2 -8.31 -5.41 15.32
C PRO A 2 -8.66 -4.36 14.28
N SER A 3 -8.56 -3.09 14.68
CA SER A 3 -8.76 -1.99 13.74
C SER A 3 -7.64 -1.96 12.71
N PRO A 4 -7.93 -1.53 11.46
CA PRO A 4 -6.88 -1.37 10.46
C PRO A 4 -5.74 -0.50 11.00
N GLY A 5 -4.52 -0.92 10.81
CA GLY A 5 -3.35 -0.19 11.27
C GLY A 5 -2.91 -0.48 12.70
N GLN A 6 -3.69 -1.21 13.45
CA GLN A 6 -3.34 -1.50 14.84
C GLN A 6 -2.11 -2.42 14.92
N GLY A 7 -1.09 -1.98 15.65
CA GLY A 7 0.13 -2.76 15.83
C GLY A 7 1.17 -2.63 14.73
N TRP A 8 0.92 -1.83 13.70
CA TRP A 8 1.89 -1.61 12.63
C TRP A 8 3.02 -0.69 13.08
N THR A 9 4.25 -1.13 12.88
CA THR A 9 5.46 -0.34 13.15
C THR A 9 6.00 0.23 11.84
N GLU A 10 6.88 1.22 11.92
CA GLU A 10 7.51 1.79 10.72
C GLU A 10 8.30 0.75 9.94
N ARG A 11 8.96 -0.18 10.63
CA ARG A 11 9.68 -1.27 9.97
C ARG A 11 8.75 -2.16 9.18
N MET A 12 7.59 -2.51 9.75
CA MET A 12 6.58 -3.30 9.05
C MET A 12 6.05 -2.59 7.82
N LEU A 13 5.84 -1.27 7.91
CA LEU A 13 5.40 -0.46 6.78
C LEU A 13 6.43 -0.49 5.66
N PHE A 14 7.70 -0.29 5.98
CA PHE A 14 8.78 -0.32 5.00
C PHE A 14 8.88 -1.71 4.36
N ASP A 15 8.89 -2.76 5.16
CA ASP A 15 9.01 -4.13 4.67
C ASP A 15 7.85 -4.49 3.74
N THR A 16 6.65 -4.02 4.05
CA THR A 16 5.48 -4.24 3.20
C THR A 16 5.63 -3.54 1.86
N ILE A 17 6.01 -2.25 1.87
CA ILE A 17 6.23 -1.50 0.64
C ILE A 17 7.28 -2.15 -0.24
N ALA A 18 8.34 -2.67 0.37
CA ALA A 18 9.41 -3.34 -0.37
C ALA A 18 8.97 -4.67 -0.97
N ALA A 19 8.05 -5.37 -0.32
CA ALA A 19 7.69 -6.74 -0.69
C ALA A 19 6.45 -6.86 -1.58
N VAL A 20 5.54 -5.88 -1.58
CA VAL A 20 4.33 -5.96 -2.43
C VAL A 20 4.68 -5.78 -3.90
N VAL A 21 3.80 -6.29 -4.77
CA VAL A 21 3.96 -6.09 -6.21
C VAL A 21 3.94 -4.59 -6.55
N PRO A 22 4.60 -4.18 -7.64
CA PRO A 22 4.67 -2.75 -7.99
C PRO A 22 3.31 -2.07 -8.10
N GLY A 23 2.30 -2.76 -8.59
CA GLY A 23 0.95 -2.22 -8.69
C GLY A 23 0.35 -1.88 -7.34
N ALA A 24 0.51 -2.77 -6.35
CA ALA A 24 0.01 -2.50 -5.00
C ALA A 24 0.76 -1.34 -4.35
N ARG A 25 2.08 -1.26 -4.59
CA ARG A 25 2.89 -0.14 -4.12
C ARG A 25 2.39 1.19 -4.69
N ALA A 26 2.06 1.20 -5.98
CA ALA A 26 1.54 2.39 -6.65
C ALA A 26 0.20 2.85 -6.05
N VAL A 27 -0.70 1.91 -5.73
CA VAL A 27 -1.97 2.25 -5.10
C VAL A 27 -1.75 2.83 -3.70
N LEU A 28 -0.89 2.22 -2.90
CA LEU A 28 -0.55 2.74 -1.57
C LEU A 28 0.04 4.15 -1.67
N ARG A 29 0.95 4.37 -2.63
CA ARG A 29 1.54 5.69 -2.84
C ARG A 29 0.48 6.73 -3.19
N ARG A 30 -0.45 6.37 -4.09
CA ARG A 30 -1.53 7.28 -4.47
C ARG A 30 -2.40 7.64 -3.28
N LEU A 31 -2.74 6.65 -2.45
CA LEU A 31 -3.55 6.91 -1.25
C LEU A 31 -2.84 7.85 -0.28
N VAL A 32 -1.54 7.67 -0.08
CA VAL A 32 -0.75 8.56 0.76
C VAL A 32 -0.74 9.98 0.19
N ASP A 33 -0.57 10.11 -1.13
CA ASP A 33 -0.51 11.41 -1.79
C ASP A 33 -1.82 12.21 -1.68
N VAL A 34 -2.97 11.52 -1.62
CA VAL A 34 -4.28 12.18 -1.52
C VAL A 34 -4.82 12.26 -0.10
N GLY A 35 -4.00 11.99 0.90
CA GLY A 35 -4.37 12.14 2.31
C GLY A 35 -4.94 10.90 2.97
N GLY A 36 -4.86 9.74 2.32
CA GLY A 36 -5.19 8.46 2.93
C GLY A 36 -6.55 7.90 2.60
N THR A 37 -7.42 8.62 1.90
CA THR A 37 -8.75 8.14 1.52
C THR A 37 -9.04 8.49 0.07
N ALA A 38 -9.54 7.52 -0.68
CA ALA A 38 -9.97 7.74 -2.06
C ALA A 38 -11.06 6.74 -2.43
N SER A 39 -11.97 7.15 -3.31
CA SER A 39 -13.00 6.25 -3.81
C SER A 39 -12.39 5.24 -4.79
N TYR A 40 -13.11 4.13 -5.00
CA TYR A 40 -12.71 3.13 -6.00
C TYR A 40 -12.58 3.79 -7.38
N GLU A 41 -13.55 4.64 -7.74
CA GLU A 41 -13.58 5.34 -9.01
C GLU A 41 -12.39 6.30 -9.16
N GLU A 42 -12.06 7.05 -8.12
CA GLU A 42 -10.91 7.96 -8.14
C GLU A 42 -9.60 7.21 -8.39
N VAL A 43 -9.43 6.06 -7.75
CA VAL A 43 -8.23 5.24 -7.96
C VAL A 43 -8.21 4.67 -9.36
N GLN A 44 -9.34 4.15 -9.84
CA GLN A 44 -9.45 3.61 -11.20
C GLN A 44 -9.16 4.68 -12.25
N ASP A 45 -9.74 5.87 -12.08
CA ASP A 45 -9.56 6.97 -13.04
C ASP A 45 -8.12 7.44 -13.07
N HIS A 46 -7.47 7.50 -11.90
CA HIS A 46 -6.06 7.88 -11.84
C HIS A 46 -5.21 6.93 -12.67
N PHE A 47 -5.38 5.63 -12.49
CA PHE A 47 -4.55 4.64 -13.19
C PHE A 47 -4.97 4.42 -14.64
N ALA A 48 -6.17 4.82 -15.02
CA ALA A 48 -6.61 4.76 -16.42
C ALA A 48 -5.87 5.76 -17.31
N VAL A 49 -5.48 6.93 -16.76
CA VAL A 49 -4.80 7.98 -17.54
C VAL A 49 -3.27 7.91 -17.45
N TYR A 50 -2.75 6.99 -16.66
CA TYR A 50 -1.29 6.80 -16.51
C TYR A 50 -0.90 5.40 -17.00
N PRO A 51 -0.75 5.23 -18.32
CA PRO A 51 -0.52 3.90 -18.90
C PRO A 51 0.79 3.25 -18.48
N GLU A 52 1.73 4.00 -17.95
CA GLU A 52 3.01 3.47 -17.48
C GLU A 52 2.88 2.80 -16.11
N THR A 53 1.75 3.00 -15.41
CA THR A 53 1.53 2.38 -14.13
C THR A 53 1.30 0.88 -14.30
N PRO A 54 1.99 0.04 -13.53
CA PRO A 54 1.90 -1.42 -13.70
C PRO A 54 0.62 -2.02 -13.11
N ILE A 55 -0.52 -1.36 -13.32
CA ILE A 55 -1.83 -1.83 -12.86
C ILE A 55 -2.85 -1.67 -13.97
N ASP A 56 -3.60 -2.75 -14.22
CA ASP A 56 -4.84 -2.65 -14.96
C ASP A 56 -5.91 -2.10 -14.01
N PRO A 57 -6.52 -0.93 -14.31
CA PRO A 57 -7.54 -0.36 -13.44
C PRO A 57 -8.69 -1.31 -13.11
N ARG A 58 -8.98 -2.25 -14.01
CA ARG A 58 -10.04 -3.25 -13.81
C ARG A 58 -9.65 -4.31 -12.77
N ARG A 59 -8.37 -4.43 -12.42
CA ARG A 59 -7.83 -5.47 -11.56
C ARG A 59 -7.21 -4.93 -10.28
N ILE A 60 -7.54 -3.70 -9.91
CA ILE A 60 -6.97 -3.08 -8.71
C ILE A 60 -7.24 -3.93 -7.47
N GLY A 61 -8.47 -4.45 -7.33
CA GLY A 61 -8.80 -5.30 -6.19
C GLY A 61 -7.92 -6.55 -6.09
N GLY A 62 -7.68 -7.21 -7.22
CA GLY A 62 -6.79 -8.37 -7.27
C GLY A 62 -5.35 -8.01 -6.95
N THR A 63 -4.88 -6.88 -7.46
CA THR A 63 -3.53 -6.38 -7.18
C THR A 63 -3.34 -6.14 -5.68
N LEU A 64 -4.36 -5.60 -5.00
CA LEU A 64 -4.30 -5.33 -3.57
C LEU A 64 -4.28 -6.61 -2.72
N THR A 65 -4.62 -7.75 -3.28
CA THR A 65 -4.52 -9.04 -2.59
C THR A 65 -3.08 -9.32 -2.14
N SER A 66 -2.09 -8.82 -2.87
CA SER A 66 -0.69 -9.01 -2.50
C SER A 66 -0.36 -8.36 -1.14
N ILE A 67 -1.06 -7.29 -0.78
CA ILE A 67 -0.86 -6.63 0.51
C ILE A 67 -1.21 -7.60 1.64
N GLY A 68 -2.32 -8.35 1.51
CA GLY A 68 -2.69 -9.34 2.49
C GLY A 68 -1.69 -10.48 2.62
N ALA A 69 -1.12 -10.93 1.49
CA ALA A 69 -0.12 -11.99 1.52
C ALA A 69 1.17 -11.52 2.21
N VAL A 70 1.61 -10.30 1.94
CA VAL A 70 2.80 -9.73 2.58
C VAL A 70 2.55 -9.49 4.06
N ARG A 71 1.37 -9.00 4.43
CA ARG A 71 0.99 -8.78 5.82
C ARG A 71 1.16 -10.03 6.68
N ARG A 72 0.86 -11.19 6.13
CA ARG A 72 1.01 -12.47 6.88
C ARG A 72 2.47 -12.76 7.23
N ARG A 73 3.41 -12.22 6.47
CA ARG A 73 4.84 -12.50 6.67
C ARG A 73 5.53 -11.40 7.48
N VAL A 74 5.20 -10.16 7.21
CA VAL A 74 5.94 -9.02 7.78
C VAL A 74 5.09 -8.07 8.63
N GLY A 75 3.78 -8.24 8.65
CA GLY A 75 2.86 -7.41 9.41
C GLY A 75 2.75 -7.81 10.88
N PRO A 76 1.88 -7.13 11.63
CA PRO A 76 1.72 -7.40 13.06
C PRO A 76 1.04 -8.74 13.32
N ASP A 77 1.33 -9.32 14.49
CA ASP A 77 0.78 -10.61 14.90
C ASP A 77 -0.74 -10.61 15.02
N ASN A 78 -1.33 -9.46 15.32
CA ASN A 78 -2.78 -9.32 15.43
C ASN A 78 -3.50 -9.37 14.07
N ARG A 79 -2.74 -9.45 12.98
CA ARG A 79 -3.25 -9.53 11.60
C ARG A 79 -4.11 -8.33 11.18
N SER A 80 -3.91 -7.16 11.79
CA SER A 80 -4.62 -5.97 11.34
C SER A 80 -4.24 -5.60 9.92
N ASN A 81 -5.20 -5.05 9.16
CA ASN A 81 -4.96 -4.64 7.79
C ASN A 81 -4.23 -3.31 7.73
N LEU A 82 -3.34 -3.16 6.75
CA LEU A 82 -2.75 -1.86 6.44
C LEU A 82 -3.76 -0.95 5.75
N LEU A 83 -4.52 -1.52 4.82
CA LEU A 83 -5.48 -0.79 4.00
C LEU A 83 -6.89 -1.19 4.40
N GLY A 84 -7.71 -0.22 4.75
CA GLY A 84 -9.13 -0.42 4.98
C GLY A 84 -9.90 -0.33 3.66
N ARG A 85 -11.03 -1.01 3.61
CA ARG A 85 -11.87 -1.04 2.43
C ARG A 85 -13.33 -1.05 2.86
N ASP A 86 -14.10 -0.09 2.35
CA ASP A 86 -15.54 0.01 2.63
C ASP A 86 -16.30 -0.19 1.32
N ASP A 87 -16.86 -1.38 1.13
CA ASP A 87 -17.56 -1.73 -0.11
C ASP A 87 -18.91 -0.98 -0.24
N ARG A 88 -19.51 -0.55 0.86
CA ARG A 88 -20.75 0.23 0.80
C ARG A 88 -20.52 1.61 0.25
N ARG A 89 -19.46 2.28 0.75
CA ARG A 89 -19.08 3.63 0.30
C ARG A 89 -18.18 3.59 -0.91
N ARG A 90 -17.65 2.41 -1.25
CA ARG A 90 -16.70 2.21 -2.34
C ARG A 90 -15.47 3.09 -2.17
N ILE A 91 -14.86 3.00 -0.99
CA ILE A 91 -13.63 3.75 -0.69
C ILE A 91 -12.54 2.82 -0.15
N TYR A 92 -11.29 3.21 -0.41
CA TYR A 92 -10.11 2.70 0.27
C TYR A 92 -9.65 3.76 1.27
N TRP A 93 -9.10 3.32 2.40
CA TRP A 93 -8.60 4.27 3.38
C TRP A 93 -7.43 3.67 4.16
N ILE A 94 -6.56 4.58 4.63
CA ILE A 94 -5.43 4.24 5.49
C ILE A 94 -5.64 4.97 6.81
N GLU A 95 -5.40 4.28 7.92
CA GLU A 95 -5.52 4.88 9.24
C GLU A 95 -4.64 6.13 9.31
N PRO A 96 -5.19 7.30 9.73
CA PRO A 96 -4.41 8.53 9.79
C PRO A 96 -3.10 8.41 10.57
N ALA A 97 -3.08 7.61 11.63
CA ALA A 97 -1.87 7.39 12.41
C ALA A 97 -0.75 6.74 11.61
N LEU A 98 -1.06 6.02 10.52
CA LEU A 98 -0.05 5.37 9.68
C LEU A 98 0.45 6.24 8.54
N LEU A 99 -0.24 7.35 8.22
CA LEU A 99 0.13 8.17 7.06
C LEU A 99 1.55 8.70 7.14
N GLU A 100 1.94 9.22 8.30
CA GLU A 100 3.29 9.75 8.47
C GLU A 100 4.35 8.65 8.37
N GLY A 101 4.08 7.49 8.94
CA GLY A 101 4.98 6.34 8.84
C GLY A 101 5.13 5.87 7.40
N LEU A 102 4.02 5.83 6.64
CA LEU A 102 4.05 5.47 5.22
C LEU A 102 4.80 6.51 4.39
N LYS A 103 4.60 7.79 4.64
CA LYS A 103 5.36 8.84 3.96
C LYS A 103 6.86 8.67 4.18
N ARG A 104 7.28 8.39 5.42
CA ARG A 104 8.69 8.14 5.72
C ARG A 104 9.21 6.89 5.03
N ALA A 105 8.40 5.81 5.03
CA ALA A 105 8.79 4.57 4.37
C ALA A 105 8.95 4.75 2.86
N PHE A 106 8.04 5.46 2.20
CA PHE A 106 8.17 5.77 0.78
C PHE A 106 9.35 6.68 0.49
N GLY A 107 9.57 7.70 1.33
CA GLY A 107 10.70 8.59 1.18
C GLY A 107 12.03 7.83 1.28
N LEU A 108 12.14 6.91 2.24
CA LEU A 108 13.33 6.08 2.39
C LEU A 108 13.51 5.14 1.19
N ALA A 109 12.43 4.52 0.72
CA ALA A 109 12.48 3.61 -0.42
C ALA A 109 12.87 4.34 -1.70
N GLU A 110 12.37 5.56 -1.90
CA GLU A 110 12.68 6.37 -3.08
C GLU A 110 14.10 6.91 -3.03
N ALA A 111 14.59 7.28 -1.82
CA ALA A 111 15.94 7.79 -1.64
C ALA A 111 16.98 6.67 -1.66
N ARG A 112 16.59 5.46 -1.27
CA ARG A 112 17.49 4.30 -1.12
C ARG A 112 16.85 3.08 -1.78
N PRO A 113 16.68 3.09 -3.12
CA PRO A 113 16.02 1.98 -3.80
C PRO A 113 16.75 0.64 -3.63
N ASP A 114 18.04 0.66 -3.32
CA ASP A 114 18.81 -0.54 -3.00
C ASP A 114 18.27 -1.29 -1.80
N LEU A 115 17.60 -0.61 -0.87
CA LEU A 115 17.01 -1.26 0.30
C LEU A 115 15.75 -2.07 -0.05
N CYS A 116 15.13 -1.77 -1.19
CA CYS A 116 13.94 -2.46 -1.67
C CYS A 116 14.25 -3.53 -2.71
N GLN A 117 15.51 -3.67 -3.11
CA GLN A 117 15.94 -4.67 -4.08
C GLN A 117 16.45 -5.89 -3.35
N GLU A 118 16.21 -7.06 -3.95
CA GLU A 118 16.77 -8.28 -3.40
C GLU A 118 18.28 -8.32 -3.59
N PRO A 119 19.02 -8.87 -2.61
CA PRO A 119 20.46 -9.07 -2.79
C PRO A 119 20.73 -9.93 -4.02
N GLY A 120 21.59 -9.48 -4.88
CA GLY A 120 21.94 -10.21 -6.08
C GLY A 120 21.31 -9.69 -7.35
N ASP A 121 20.41 -8.73 -7.27
CA ASP A 121 19.81 -8.08 -8.43
C ASP A 121 20.67 -6.96 -9.00
N SER A 122 21.83 -6.84 -8.50
CA SER A 122 22.78 -5.81 -8.94
C SER A 122 23.38 -6.13 -10.29
#